data_cf21dcdd79de79911034713079b573b6
#
_entry.id   cf21dcdd79de79911034713079b573b6
#
_cell.length_a   1.000
_cell.length_b   1.000
_cell.length_c   1.000
_cell.angle_alpha   90.00
_cell.angle_beta   90.00
_cell.angle_gamma   90.00
#
_symmetry.space_group_name_H-M   'P 1'
#
loop_
_entity.id
_entity.type
_entity.pdbx_description
1 polymer ?
#
loop_
_entity_poly.entity_id
_entity_poly.type
_entity_poly.pdbx_seq_one_letter_code
_entity_poly.pdbx_strand_id
1 'polypeptide(L)'
;MVRRTLLVTALTALHTAATAQANAAGIDWQPLGGFAIARTETTVGQFRRFADATGMLTHAEREGGGEVYETGWVKKPGWTWRTPFGGGRAAADDEPAVHITFHEAQAFCRWAGGRLPGDAQWVQAAYTEQRAAPPRPFERGQTYAFPTGEWPAGAQCLDDCGPEARARAIAHGATLLRGHGHARVTATPAGVNGLHDMGANVWEWVDEPPGASGNTERRTRGGSWWYGQAQMRADHLQSKPADTAVVYIGFRCVRANP
;
A
#
# COMPACT_ATOMS: atom_id res chain seq x y z
N MET A 1 16.37 -9.07 59.10
CA MET A 1 15.82 -7.97 58.25
C MET A 1 16.47 -8.05 56.90
N VAL A 2 15.79 -8.60 55.89
CA VAL A 2 16.30 -8.82 54.57
C VAL A 2 15.58 -7.84 53.60
N ARG A 3 16.35 -7.03 52.95
CA ARG A 3 15.88 -6.07 51.90
C ARG A 3 15.44 -6.84 50.67
N ARG A 4 14.16 -6.76 50.38
CA ARG A 4 13.58 -7.04 49.03
C ARG A 4 13.03 -5.76 48.48
N THR A 5 13.72 -5.11 47.58
CA THR A 5 13.15 -4.08 46.67
C THR A 5 14.18 -3.88 45.57
N LEU A 6 13.75 -4.08 44.34
CA LEU A 6 14.28 -3.58 43.07
C LEU A 6 14.25 -4.66 41.97
N LEU A 7 13.06 -4.93 41.42
CA LEU A 7 12.98 -5.66 40.14
C LEU A 7 11.59 -5.41 39.43
N VAL A 8 11.03 -4.20 39.48
CA VAL A 8 9.75 -3.90 38.81
C VAL A 8 9.88 -2.82 37.71
N THR A 9 10.97 -2.08 37.65
CA THR A 9 11.06 -0.88 36.78
C THR A 9 11.55 -1.15 35.36
N ALA A 10 12.08 -2.31 35.03
CA ALA A 10 12.64 -2.59 33.70
C ALA A 10 11.62 -3.08 32.65
N LEU A 11 10.52 -3.73 33.07
CA LEU A 11 9.52 -4.25 32.12
C LEU A 11 8.60 -3.17 31.51
N THR A 12 8.28 -2.14 32.28
CA THR A 12 7.38 -1.07 31.81
C THR A 12 8.02 -0.16 30.77
N ALA A 13 9.33 0.08 30.82
CA ALA A 13 10.05 0.91 29.88
C ALA A 13 10.19 0.27 28.49
N LEU A 14 10.33 -1.05 28.42
CA LEU A 14 10.43 -1.79 27.15
C LEU A 14 9.07 -1.83 26.41
N HIS A 15 7.96 -1.97 27.12
CA HIS A 15 6.61 -1.94 26.50
C HIS A 15 6.24 -0.56 25.96
N THR A 16 6.59 0.51 26.68
CA THR A 16 6.29 1.90 26.22
C THR A 16 7.16 2.30 25.03
N ALA A 17 8.39 1.85 24.93
CA ALA A 17 9.26 2.10 23.79
C ALA A 17 8.75 1.37 22.53
N ALA A 18 8.31 0.11 22.66
CA ALA A 18 7.76 -0.65 21.53
C ALA A 18 6.44 -0.07 21.00
N THR A 19 5.55 0.41 21.88
CA THR A 19 4.30 1.06 21.47
C THR A 19 4.52 2.44 20.86
N ALA A 20 5.49 3.22 21.35
CA ALA A 20 5.87 4.50 20.75
C ALA A 20 6.46 4.31 19.35
N GLN A 21 7.27 3.27 19.13
CA GLN A 21 7.86 2.96 17.82
C GLN A 21 6.81 2.44 16.82
N ALA A 22 5.86 1.63 17.26
CA ALA A 22 4.76 1.15 16.42
C ALA A 22 3.84 2.28 15.92
N ASN A 23 3.82 3.43 16.61
CA ASN A 23 3.03 4.61 16.21
C ASN A 23 3.86 5.64 15.43
N ALA A 24 5.17 5.48 15.31
CA ALA A 24 6.06 6.41 14.59
C ALA A 24 5.71 6.53 13.10
N ALA A 25 5.18 5.47 12.50
CA ALA A 25 4.73 5.47 11.12
C ALA A 25 3.45 6.31 10.89
N GLY A 26 2.62 6.52 11.93
CA GLY A 26 1.35 7.24 11.81
C GLY A 26 0.33 6.49 10.94
N ILE A 27 0.32 5.16 11.00
CA ILE A 27 -0.64 4.34 10.25
C ILE A 27 -1.99 4.31 10.98
N ASP A 28 -3.05 4.62 10.24
CA ASP A 28 -4.43 4.37 10.69
C ASP A 28 -4.78 2.90 10.44
N TRP A 29 -4.96 2.15 11.52
CA TRP A 29 -5.20 0.73 11.48
C TRP A 29 -6.68 0.41 11.53
N GLN A 30 -7.19 -0.32 10.54
CA GLN A 30 -8.54 -0.89 10.52
C GLN A 30 -8.51 -2.30 11.11
N PRO A 31 -9.12 -2.54 12.28
CA PRO A 31 -9.26 -3.89 12.83
C PRO A 31 -10.19 -4.75 11.97
N LEU A 32 -9.76 -5.97 11.69
CA LEU A 32 -10.54 -7.01 11.02
C LEU A 32 -10.48 -8.29 11.86
N GLY A 33 -11.21 -9.33 11.46
CA GLY A 33 -11.21 -10.61 12.17
C GLY A 33 -9.82 -11.27 12.20
N GLY A 34 -9.06 -11.09 13.28
CA GLY A 34 -7.78 -11.73 13.53
C GLY A 34 -6.53 -10.90 13.18
N PHE A 35 -6.66 -9.75 12.54
CA PHE A 35 -5.56 -8.83 12.25
C PHE A 35 -6.07 -7.39 12.06
N ALA A 36 -5.17 -6.43 12.02
CA ALA A 36 -5.46 -5.07 11.58
C ALA A 36 -4.69 -4.76 10.30
N ILE A 37 -5.29 -4.01 9.39
CA ILE A 37 -4.72 -3.58 8.12
C ILE A 37 -4.66 -2.05 8.05
N ALA A 38 -3.67 -1.50 7.39
CA ALA A 38 -3.63 -0.06 7.13
C ALA A 38 -4.84 0.36 6.29
N ARG A 39 -5.56 1.40 6.73
CA ARG A 39 -6.79 1.87 6.07
C ARG A 39 -6.53 2.38 4.66
N THR A 40 -5.33 2.88 4.40
CA THR A 40 -4.87 3.37 3.11
C THR A 40 -3.61 2.63 2.66
N GLU A 41 -3.24 2.81 1.42
CA GLU A 41 -1.88 2.57 0.95
C GLU A 41 -0.88 3.33 1.82
N THR A 42 0.36 2.83 1.94
CA THR A 42 1.43 3.56 2.62
C THR A 42 1.70 4.88 1.90
N THR A 43 1.66 5.98 2.65
CA THR A 43 1.83 7.31 2.07
C THR A 43 3.31 7.72 1.98
N VAL A 44 3.59 8.68 1.10
CA VAL A 44 4.91 9.33 0.99
C VAL A 44 5.36 9.90 2.33
N GLY A 45 4.46 10.54 3.10
CA GLY A 45 4.81 11.07 4.41
C GLY A 45 5.16 9.98 5.44
N GLN A 46 4.49 8.84 5.38
CA GLN A 46 4.81 7.67 6.21
C GLN A 46 6.16 7.06 5.80
N PHE A 47 6.38 6.89 4.51
CA PHE A 47 7.63 6.33 4.00
C PHE A 47 8.82 7.28 4.23
N ARG A 48 8.60 8.59 4.16
CA ARG A 48 9.63 9.61 4.49
C ARG A 48 10.11 9.46 5.93
N ARG A 49 9.20 9.32 6.91
CA ARG A 49 9.58 9.08 8.31
C ARG A 49 10.47 7.85 8.49
N PHE A 50 10.17 6.77 7.75
CA PHE A 50 11.00 5.58 7.75
C PHE A 50 12.37 5.83 7.12
N ALA A 51 12.41 6.43 5.92
CA ALA A 51 13.65 6.71 5.22
C ALA A 51 14.57 7.63 6.04
N ASP A 52 14.01 8.67 6.67
CA ASP A 52 14.74 9.61 7.50
C ASP A 52 15.28 8.93 8.79
N ALA A 53 14.48 8.07 9.42
CA ALA A 53 14.86 7.36 10.63
C ALA A 53 15.92 6.26 10.41
N THR A 54 15.99 5.70 9.21
CA THR A 54 16.88 4.56 8.90
C THR A 54 18.04 4.90 7.97
N GLY A 55 18.02 6.09 7.34
CA GLY A 55 18.96 6.45 6.29
C GLY A 55 18.75 5.67 4.99
N MET A 56 17.55 5.09 4.79
CA MET A 56 17.27 4.28 3.61
C MET A 56 17.36 5.08 2.31
N LEU A 57 18.17 4.60 1.38
CA LEU A 57 18.11 4.95 -0.03
C LEU A 57 17.43 3.81 -0.77
N THR A 58 16.36 4.10 -1.50
CA THR A 58 15.61 3.09 -2.25
C THR A 58 16.34 2.63 -3.51
N HIS A 59 15.93 1.47 -4.05
CA HIS A 59 16.46 0.96 -5.31
C HIS A 59 16.34 2.02 -6.42
N ALA A 60 15.16 2.63 -6.59
CA ALA A 60 14.95 3.68 -7.58
C ALA A 60 15.88 4.90 -7.38
N GLU A 61 16.18 5.29 -6.14
CA GLU A 61 17.14 6.37 -5.86
C GLU A 61 18.56 5.97 -6.21
N ARG A 62 19.00 4.76 -5.86
CA ARG A 62 20.35 4.24 -6.19
C ARG A 62 20.58 4.06 -7.68
N GLU A 63 19.54 3.61 -8.41
CA GLU A 63 19.58 3.35 -9.84
C GLU A 63 19.33 4.60 -10.71
N GLY A 64 19.15 5.76 -10.07
CA GLY A 64 18.91 7.03 -10.75
C GLY A 64 17.52 7.19 -11.35
N GLY A 65 16.58 6.31 -11.00
CA GLY A 65 15.17 6.36 -11.39
C GLY A 65 14.50 5.01 -11.39
N GLY A 66 13.19 5.01 -11.19
CA GLY A 66 12.31 3.86 -11.31
C GLY A 66 11.81 3.66 -12.74
N GLU A 67 10.85 2.78 -12.89
CA GLU A 67 10.40 2.30 -14.20
C GLU A 67 8.91 2.60 -14.43
N VAL A 68 8.53 2.52 -15.70
CA VAL A 68 7.15 2.44 -16.19
C VAL A 68 7.10 1.46 -17.35
N TYR A 69 6.01 0.72 -17.49
CA TYR A 69 5.80 -0.11 -18.67
C TYR A 69 5.05 0.72 -19.73
N GLU A 70 5.72 1.00 -20.84
CA GLU A 70 5.13 1.65 -22.01
C GLU A 70 4.94 0.61 -23.13
N THR A 71 5.73 0.62 -24.19
CA THR A 71 5.83 -0.47 -25.17
C THR A 71 6.82 -1.56 -24.74
N GLY A 72 7.36 -1.45 -23.53
CA GLY A 72 8.33 -2.26 -22.82
C GLY A 72 8.68 -1.55 -21.52
N TRP A 73 9.54 -2.14 -20.71
CA TRP A 73 10.06 -1.50 -19.51
C TRP A 73 10.97 -0.33 -19.87
N VAL A 74 10.66 0.85 -19.33
CA VAL A 74 11.42 2.08 -19.55
C VAL A 74 11.82 2.66 -18.22
N LYS A 75 13.12 2.79 -17.97
CA LYS A 75 13.67 3.52 -16.82
C LYS A 75 13.47 5.01 -17.04
N LYS A 76 12.91 5.69 -16.07
CA LYS A 76 12.63 7.14 -16.08
C LYS A 76 13.59 7.85 -15.12
N PRO A 77 14.55 8.63 -15.62
CA PRO A 77 15.51 9.33 -14.78
C PRO A 77 14.82 10.24 -13.75
N GLY A 78 15.24 10.12 -12.49
CA GLY A 78 14.72 10.91 -11.38
C GLY A 78 13.32 10.54 -10.88
N TRP A 79 12.67 9.50 -11.43
CA TRP A 79 11.41 9.01 -10.91
C TRP A 79 11.66 8.14 -9.68
N THR A 80 11.24 8.61 -8.53
CA THR A 80 11.41 7.95 -7.24
C THR A 80 10.14 8.16 -6.40
N TRP A 81 10.06 7.59 -5.22
CA TRP A 81 8.97 7.87 -4.30
C TRP A 81 8.88 9.35 -3.89
N ARG A 82 9.98 10.10 -3.99
CA ARG A 82 10.02 11.56 -3.71
C ARG A 82 9.49 12.39 -4.88
N THR A 83 9.66 11.91 -6.08
CA THR A 83 9.30 12.57 -7.35
C THR A 83 8.70 11.52 -8.31
N PRO A 84 7.48 11.00 -8.04
CA PRO A 84 6.93 9.83 -8.73
C PRO A 84 6.88 9.95 -10.26
N PHE A 85 6.68 11.16 -10.75
CA PHE A 85 6.61 11.47 -12.19
C PHE A 85 7.77 12.34 -12.68
N GLY A 86 8.85 12.44 -11.89
CA GLY A 86 10.01 13.26 -12.23
C GLY A 86 9.67 14.76 -12.27
N GLY A 87 10.37 15.49 -13.15
CA GLY A 87 10.07 16.91 -13.43
C GLY A 87 10.28 17.88 -12.26
N GLY A 88 10.95 17.47 -11.19
CA GLY A 88 11.21 18.29 -10.01
C GLY A 88 10.00 18.50 -9.08
N ARG A 89 8.81 17.97 -9.41
CA ARG A 89 7.67 18.03 -8.50
C ARG A 89 7.83 16.98 -7.39
N ALA A 90 8.02 17.45 -6.17
CA ALA A 90 8.01 16.59 -4.99
C ALA A 90 6.60 16.05 -4.75
N ALA A 91 6.52 14.77 -4.36
CA ALA A 91 5.27 14.18 -3.92
C ALA A 91 4.79 14.81 -2.61
N ALA A 92 3.49 14.99 -2.47
CA ALA A 92 2.87 15.41 -1.22
C ALA A 92 2.82 14.23 -0.22
N ASP A 93 2.71 14.54 1.06
CA ASP A 93 2.74 13.52 2.12
C ASP A 93 1.58 12.53 2.05
N ASP A 94 0.47 12.89 1.44
CA ASP A 94 -0.74 12.07 1.28
C ASP A 94 -0.84 11.38 -0.09
N GLU A 95 0.20 11.41 -0.91
CA GLU A 95 0.29 10.57 -2.10
C GLU A 95 0.76 9.15 -1.72
N PRO A 96 0.36 8.08 -2.47
CA PRO A 96 0.87 6.74 -2.23
C PRO A 96 2.37 6.66 -2.52
N ALA A 97 3.13 5.98 -1.67
CA ALA A 97 4.55 5.71 -1.90
C ALA A 97 4.70 4.65 -2.99
N VAL A 98 5.19 5.07 -4.16
CA VAL A 98 5.45 4.22 -5.32
C VAL A 98 6.94 4.17 -5.65
N HIS A 99 7.36 3.40 -6.65
CA HIS A 99 8.77 3.10 -6.92
C HIS A 99 9.48 2.43 -5.73
N ILE A 100 8.72 1.63 -4.97
CA ILE A 100 9.17 0.89 -3.81
C ILE A 100 9.22 -0.59 -4.17
N THR A 101 10.38 -1.23 -4.00
CA THR A 101 10.55 -2.66 -4.21
C THR A 101 9.84 -3.46 -3.12
N PHE A 102 9.60 -4.76 -3.37
CA PHE A 102 9.04 -5.65 -2.36
C PHE A 102 9.84 -5.67 -1.05
N HIS A 103 11.17 -5.71 -1.14
CA HIS A 103 12.04 -5.76 0.04
C HIS A 103 12.01 -4.46 0.86
N GLU A 104 11.89 -3.32 0.20
CA GLU A 104 11.76 -2.01 0.85
C GLU A 104 10.40 -1.87 1.54
N ALA A 105 9.34 -2.35 0.89
CA ALA A 105 8.00 -2.42 1.47
C ALA A 105 7.97 -3.31 2.71
N GLN A 106 8.61 -4.50 2.66
CA GLN A 106 8.77 -5.35 3.84
C GLN A 106 9.55 -4.65 4.97
N ALA A 107 10.65 -3.95 4.62
CA ALA A 107 11.47 -3.23 5.60
C ALA A 107 10.66 -2.12 6.29
N PHE A 108 9.89 -1.35 5.52
CA PHE A 108 8.98 -0.34 6.07
C PHE A 108 7.96 -0.96 7.02
N CYS A 109 7.24 -2.00 6.58
CA CYS A 109 6.19 -2.60 7.40
C CYS A 109 6.76 -3.19 8.71
N ARG A 110 7.96 -3.81 8.69
CA ARG A 110 8.65 -4.26 9.92
C ARG A 110 9.00 -3.10 10.84
N TRP A 111 9.54 -2.01 10.30
CA TRP A 111 9.84 -0.80 11.07
C TRP A 111 8.59 -0.19 11.70
N ALA A 112 7.46 -0.23 10.99
CA ALA A 112 6.15 0.24 11.46
C ALA A 112 5.46 -0.72 12.46
N GLY A 113 6.11 -1.82 12.86
CA GLY A 113 5.56 -2.79 13.80
C GLY A 113 4.56 -3.77 13.18
N GLY A 114 4.63 -3.98 11.88
CA GLY A 114 3.78 -4.90 11.13
C GLY A 114 4.56 -5.72 10.10
N ARG A 115 3.85 -6.14 9.07
CA ARG A 115 4.40 -6.85 7.90
C ARG A 115 3.54 -6.58 6.66
N LEU A 116 3.98 -6.98 5.49
CA LEU A 116 3.10 -7.04 4.32
C LEU A 116 1.97 -8.06 4.57
N PRO A 117 0.76 -7.84 4.03
CA PRO A 117 -0.32 -8.82 4.08
C PRO A 117 0.05 -10.08 3.27
N GLY A 118 -0.30 -11.25 3.76
CA GLY A 118 -0.38 -12.43 2.90
C GLY A 118 -1.52 -12.28 1.89
N ASP A 119 -1.43 -13.00 0.75
CA ASP A 119 -2.41 -12.91 -0.33
C ASP A 119 -3.84 -13.12 0.18
N ALA A 120 -4.09 -14.19 0.94
CA ALA A 120 -5.41 -14.48 1.50
C ALA A 120 -5.92 -13.38 2.46
N GLN A 121 -5.04 -12.77 3.25
CA GLN A 121 -5.40 -11.66 4.15
C GLN A 121 -5.79 -10.41 3.35
N TRP A 122 -5.03 -10.10 2.30
CA TRP A 122 -5.32 -8.99 1.43
C TRP A 122 -6.68 -9.17 0.72
N VAL A 123 -6.92 -10.35 0.15
CA VAL A 123 -8.18 -10.70 -0.52
C VAL A 123 -9.35 -10.64 0.46
N GLN A 124 -9.22 -11.22 1.65
CA GLN A 124 -10.25 -11.15 2.69
C GLN A 124 -10.59 -9.70 3.06
N ALA A 125 -9.57 -8.85 3.24
CA ALA A 125 -9.76 -7.45 3.59
C ALA A 125 -10.42 -6.65 2.46
N ALA A 126 -10.08 -6.94 1.20
CA ALA A 126 -10.55 -6.19 0.04
C ALA A 126 -11.99 -6.51 -0.36
N TYR A 127 -12.46 -7.75 -0.15
CA TYR A 127 -13.72 -8.17 -0.75
C TYR A 127 -14.78 -8.62 0.24
N THR A 128 -14.44 -9.06 1.45
CA THR A 128 -15.43 -9.56 2.42
C THR A 128 -15.62 -8.57 3.56
N GLU A 129 -16.85 -8.04 3.69
CA GLU A 129 -17.19 -7.06 4.73
C GLU A 129 -17.23 -7.71 6.10
N GLN A 130 -16.42 -7.22 7.04
CA GLN A 130 -16.27 -7.79 8.38
C GLN A 130 -16.73 -6.86 9.49
N ARG A 131 -17.00 -5.58 9.20
CA ARG A 131 -17.48 -4.63 10.22
C ARG A 131 -18.79 -5.09 10.81
N ALA A 132 -18.97 -4.88 12.12
CA ALA A 132 -20.20 -5.27 12.83
C ALA A 132 -21.44 -4.50 12.34
N ALA A 133 -21.25 -3.22 12.01
CA ALA A 133 -22.29 -2.33 11.52
C ALA A 133 -21.73 -1.49 10.34
N PRO A 134 -21.58 -2.08 9.16
CA PRO A 134 -21.08 -1.34 8.00
C PRO A 134 -22.12 -0.33 7.52
N PRO A 135 -21.72 0.82 6.98
CA PRO A 135 -22.66 1.71 6.30
C PRO A 135 -23.17 1.07 5.00
N ARG A 136 -24.41 1.39 4.62
CA ARG A 136 -24.91 0.97 3.29
C ARG A 136 -24.02 1.53 2.17
N PRO A 137 -23.83 0.79 1.07
CA PRO A 137 -24.51 -0.45 0.67
C PRO A 137 -23.89 -1.73 1.23
N PHE A 138 -22.87 -1.66 2.10
CA PHE A 138 -22.15 -2.83 2.60
C PHE A 138 -22.95 -3.59 3.65
N GLU A 139 -22.83 -4.92 3.64
CA GLU A 139 -23.50 -5.83 4.59
C GLU A 139 -22.48 -6.80 5.17
N ARG A 140 -22.52 -6.99 6.50
CA ARG A 140 -21.59 -7.88 7.21
C ARG A 140 -21.63 -9.30 6.65
N GLY A 141 -20.46 -9.84 6.37
CA GLY A 141 -20.30 -11.20 5.85
C GLY A 141 -20.47 -11.31 4.33
N GLN A 142 -20.93 -10.25 3.66
CA GLN A 142 -21.06 -10.24 2.20
C GLN A 142 -19.68 -10.12 1.54
N THR A 143 -19.49 -10.92 0.49
CA THR A 143 -18.31 -10.81 -0.40
C THR A 143 -18.75 -10.14 -1.69
N TYR A 144 -18.01 -9.08 -2.08
CA TYR A 144 -18.31 -8.23 -3.22
C TYR A 144 -17.43 -8.55 -4.43
N ALA A 145 -17.88 -8.16 -5.61
CA ALA A 145 -17.14 -8.37 -6.86
C ALA A 145 -15.88 -7.49 -6.96
N PHE A 146 -15.92 -6.31 -6.29
CA PHE A 146 -14.83 -5.34 -6.29
C PHE A 146 -14.60 -4.83 -4.85
N PRO A 147 -13.40 -4.30 -4.56
CA PRO A 147 -13.14 -3.64 -3.27
C PRO A 147 -14.05 -2.43 -3.01
N THR A 148 -14.60 -1.82 -4.05
CA THR A 148 -15.57 -0.73 -3.98
C THR A 148 -17.02 -1.20 -3.77
N GLY A 149 -17.29 -2.49 -3.81
CA GLY A 149 -18.62 -3.11 -3.71
C GLY A 149 -18.98 -3.93 -4.95
N GLU A 150 -20.23 -3.87 -5.38
CA GLU A 150 -20.70 -4.61 -6.57
C GLU A 150 -20.16 -4.04 -7.89
N TRP A 151 -19.74 -2.79 -7.90
CA TRP A 151 -19.28 -2.09 -9.09
C TRP A 151 -17.94 -1.40 -8.83
N PRO A 152 -17.08 -1.23 -9.86
CA PRO A 152 -15.78 -0.57 -9.73
C PRO A 152 -15.89 0.97 -9.67
N ALA A 153 -17.10 1.52 -9.69
CA ALA A 153 -17.32 2.95 -9.74
C ALA A 153 -16.65 3.69 -8.58
N GLY A 154 -16.02 4.81 -8.89
CA GLY A 154 -15.31 5.65 -7.92
C GLY A 154 -13.86 5.24 -7.67
N ALA A 155 -13.38 4.11 -8.20
CA ALA A 155 -11.97 3.73 -8.12
C ALA A 155 -11.08 4.60 -9.00
N GLN A 156 -9.80 4.71 -8.64
CA GLN A 156 -8.78 5.39 -9.44
C GLN A 156 -8.14 4.41 -10.43
N CYS A 157 -8.91 3.95 -11.43
CA CYS A 157 -8.42 3.09 -12.51
C CYS A 157 -8.33 3.85 -13.83
N LEU A 158 -7.99 3.16 -14.90
CA LEU A 158 -8.04 3.69 -16.26
C LEU A 158 -9.50 4.12 -16.55
N ASP A 159 -9.90 4.33 -17.75
CA ASP A 159 -11.15 5.05 -18.13
C ASP A 159 -12.47 4.33 -17.78
N ASP A 160 -12.45 3.07 -17.35
CA ASP A 160 -13.66 2.23 -17.16
C ASP A 160 -14.20 2.15 -15.72
N CYS A 161 -13.66 2.95 -14.78
CA CYS A 161 -14.20 3.09 -13.42
C CYS A 161 -14.98 4.39 -13.18
N GLY A 162 -15.24 5.13 -14.22
CA GLY A 162 -15.95 6.41 -14.18
C GLY A 162 -15.07 7.62 -14.49
N PRO A 163 -15.68 8.75 -14.82
CA PRO A 163 -14.97 9.94 -15.31
C PRO A 163 -14.17 10.66 -14.22
N GLU A 164 -14.47 10.44 -12.95
CA GLU A 164 -13.83 11.13 -11.82
C GLU A 164 -12.36 10.75 -11.62
N ALA A 165 -11.92 9.59 -12.14
CA ALA A 165 -10.53 9.15 -12.04
C ALA A 165 -9.55 10.20 -12.60
N ARG A 166 -9.88 10.78 -13.77
CA ARG A 166 -9.07 11.86 -14.35
C ARG A 166 -9.00 13.09 -13.46
N ALA A 167 -10.12 13.48 -12.85
CA ALA A 167 -10.22 14.68 -12.01
C ALA A 167 -9.48 14.49 -10.66
N ARG A 168 -9.43 13.26 -10.13
CA ARG A 168 -8.73 12.94 -8.89
C ARG A 168 -7.22 12.77 -9.05
N ALA A 169 -6.76 12.44 -10.26
CA ALA A 169 -5.33 12.26 -10.52
C ALA A 169 -4.55 13.51 -10.12
N ILE A 170 -3.41 13.31 -9.47
CA ILE A 170 -2.54 14.42 -9.11
C ILE A 170 -2.02 15.12 -10.37
N ALA A 171 -1.83 16.44 -10.30
CA ALA A 171 -1.20 17.18 -11.39
C ALA A 171 0.29 16.84 -11.47
N HIS A 172 0.77 16.45 -12.64
CA HIS A 172 2.19 16.21 -12.94
C HIS A 172 2.52 16.60 -14.38
N GLY A 173 3.81 16.86 -14.64
CA GLY A 173 4.26 17.27 -15.98
C GLY A 173 4.70 16.14 -16.90
N ALA A 174 4.60 14.87 -16.46
CA ALA A 174 5.03 13.74 -17.25
C ALA A 174 4.02 13.41 -18.36
N THR A 175 4.54 13.07 -19.54
CA THR A 175 3.73 12.46 -20.61
C THR A 175 3.66 10.96 -20.36
N LEU A 176 2.45 10.45 -20.18
CA LEU A 176 2.17 9.03 -19.96
C LEU A 176 1.59 8.41 -21.23
N LEU A 177 1.92 7.16 -21.50
CA LEU A 177 1.34 6.41 -22.62
C LEU A 177 -0.17 6.22 -22.42
N ARG A 178 -0.60 6.00 -21.16
CA ARG A 178 -2.00 5.86 -20.77
C ARG A 178 -2.21 6.21 -19.30
N GLY A 179 -3.48 6.37 -18.95
CA GLY A 179 -3.87 6.73 -17.58
C GLY A 179 -3.51 8.17 -17.23
N HIS A 180 -3.82 8.55 -16.00
CA HIS A 180 -3.76 9.93 -15.56
C HIS A 180 -2.87 10.14 -14.33
N GLY A 181 -2.31 9.07 -13.77
CA GLY A 181 -1.57 9.10 -12.51
C GLY A 181 -2.42 8.65 -11.33
N HIS A 182 -1.76 8.43 -10.20
CA HIS A 182 -2.43 8.10 -8.95
C HIS A 182 -3.18 9.31 -8.37
N ALA A 183 -4.17 9.02 -7.54
CA ALA A 183 -4.82 9.98 -6.67
C ALA A 183 -4.12 10.02 -5.31
N ARG A 184 -4.41 11.04 -4.50
CA ARG A 184 -4.06 11.06 -3.08
C ARG A 184 -4.82 9.95 -2.37
N VAL A 185 -4.22 9.32 -1.36
CA VAL A 185 -4.92 8.34 -0.54
C VAL A 185 -6.16 9.00 0.09
N THR A 186 -7.26 8.29 0.19
CA THR A 186 -8.57 8.83 0.63
C THR A 186 -9.30 9.78 -0.34
N ALA A 187 -8.73 10.09 -1.50
CA ALA A 187 -9.46 10.86 -2.52
C ALA A 187 -10.60 10.06 -3.17
N THR A 188 -10.54 8.73 -3.09
CA THR A 188 -11.63 7.83 -3.51
C THR A 188 -12.55 7.52 -2.32
N PRO A 189 -13.81 7.12 -2.56
CA PRO A 189 -14.67 6.64 -1.48
C PRO A 189 -14.09 5.41 -0.79
N ALA A 190 -14.33 5.29 0.52
CA ALA A 190 -14.00 4.07 1.24
C ALA A 190 -14.89 2.91 0.77
N GLY A 191 -14.28 1.77 0.49
CA GLY A 191 -14.94 0.54 0.05
C GLY A 191 -15.23 -0.43 1.19
N VAL A 192 -15.12 -1.71 0.85
CA VAL A 192 -15.28 -2.83 1.79
C VAL A 192 -14.38 -2.63 3.01
N ASN A 193 -14.89 -2.95 4.18
CA ASN A 193 -14.23 -2.76 5.47
C ASN A 193 -13.82 -1.31 5.80
N GLY A 194 -14.31 -0.32 5.05
CA GLY A 194 -13.90 1.08 5.21
C GLY A 194 -12.47 1.35 4.78
N LEU A 195 -11.93 0.51 3.91
CA LEU A 195 -10.59 0.65 3.34
C LEU A 195 -10.65 1.49 2.07
N HIS A 196 -9.63 2.33 1.86
CA HIS A 196 -9.47 3.10 0.63
C HIS A 196 -8.51 2.38 -0.31
N ASP A 197 -8.79 2.50 -1.60
CA ASP A 197 -7.89 2.12 -2.68
C ASP A 197 -7.37 0.66 -2.66
N MET A 198 -8.14 -0.28 -2.05
CA MET A 198 -7.89 -1.71 -2.20
C MET A 198 -8.07 -2.17 -3.65
N GLY A 199 -8.80 -1.40 -4.45
CA GLY A 199 -8.95 -1.58 -5.88
C GLY A 199 -8.50 -0.36 -6.63
N ALA A 200 -7.61 -0.55 -7.60
CA ALA A 200 -6.97 0.48 -8.42
C ALA A 200 -6.00 1.37 -7.62
N ASN A 201 -5.92 2.64 -7.95
CA ASN A 201 -4.89 3.58 -7.52
C ASN A 201 -3.48 3.03 -7.74
N VAL A 202 -2.89 2.26 -6.83
CA VAL A 202 -1.64 1.55 -7.09
C VAL A 202 -1.74 0.06 -6.76
N TRP A 203 -1.04 -0.78 -7.52
CA TRP A 203 -0.84 -2.17 -7.16
C TRP A 203 -0.19 -2.28 -5.79
N GLU A 204 -0.54 -3.29 -5.02
CA GLU A 204 0.02 -3.50 -3.70
C GLU A 204 0.77 -4.80 -3.59
N TRP A 205 2.02 -4.73 -3.11
CA TRP A 205 2.81 -5.91 -2.80
C TRP A 205 2.12 -6.75 -1.72
N VAL A 206 2.04 -8.07 -1.95
CA VAL A 206 1.60 -9.05 -0.95
C VAL A 206 2.70 -10.07 -0.68
N ASP A 207 2.81 -10.52 0.58
CA ASP A 207 3.81 -11.48 1.04
C ASP A 207 3.28 -12.89 0.85
N GLU A 208 3.77 -13.55 -0.19
CA GLU A 208 3.55 -14.95 -0.43
C GLU A 208 4.86 -15.72 -0.24
N PRO A 209 4.82 -16.91 0.39
CA PRO A 209 5.98 -17.77 0.44
C PRO A 209 6.53 -18.00 -0.98
N PRO A 210 7.85 -17.97 -1.17
CA PRO A 210 8.43 -18.33 -2.47
C PRO A 210 7.88 -19.71 -2.86
N GLY A 211 7.38 -19.82 -4.09
CA GLY A 211 7.01 -21.13 -4.62
C GLY A 211 8.22 -22.08 -4.58
N ALA A 212 7.98 -23.39 -4.55
CA ALA A 212 9.02 -24.42 -4.45
C ALA A 212 10.12 -24.37 -5.54
N SER A 213 9.99 -23.50 -6.53
CA SER A 213 10.91 -23.32 -7.66
C SER A 213 11.96 -22.21 -7.51
N GLY A 214 12.12 -21.62 -6.32
CA GLY A 214 13.10 -20.53 -6.12
C GLY A 214 12.76 -19.25 -6.89
N ASN A 215 11.47 -19.04 -7.23
CA ASN A 215 11.01 -17.88 -7.96
C ASN A 215 11.28 -16.59 -7.18
N THR A 216 11.99 -15.66 -7.80
CA THR A 216 12.28 -14.32 -7.27
C THR A 216 11.10 -13.34 -7.44
N GLU A 217 10.05 -13.75 -8.13
CA GLU A 217 8.86 -12.94 -8.31
C GLU A 217 8.01 -12.85 -7.04
N ARG A 218 7.33 -11.72 -6.88
CA ARG A 218 6.40 -11.43 -5.79
C ARG A 218 5.08 -10.98 -6.37
N ARG A 219 4.00 -11.27 -5.67
CA ARG A 219 2.65 -10.93 -6.12
C ARG A 219 2.27 -9.50 -5.81
N THR A 220 1.43 -8.95 -6.67
CA THR A 220 0.71 -7.70 -6.45
C THR A 220 -0.77 -7.88 -6.65
N ARG A 221 -1.59 -7.11 -5.93
CA ARG A 221 -3.05 -7.14 -5.94
C ARG A 221 -3.64 -5.76 -6.17
N GLY A 222 -4.91 -5.71 -6.57
CA GLY A 222 -5.77 -4.54 -6.59
C GLY A 222 -5.88 -3.82 -7.92
N GLY A 223 -4.94 -3.95 -8.82
CA GLY A 223 -4.88 -3.12 -10.02
C GLY A 223 -4.27 -1.75 -9.73
N SER A 224 -4.30 -0.84 -10.70
CA SER A 224 -3.82 0.52 -10.53
C SER A 224 -4.45 1.47 -11.56
N TRP A 225 -4.16 2.78 -11.42
CA TRP A 225 -4.56 3.83 -12.38
C TRP A 225 -4.09 3.57 -13.82
N TRP A 226 -3.12 2.66 -14.01
CA TRP A 226 -2.60 2.25 -15.31
C TRP A 226 -3.44 1.17 -16.01
N TYR A 227 -4.33 0.51 -15.27
CA TYR A 227 -5.13 -0.63 -15.71
C TYR A 227 -6.62 -0.39 -15.53
N GLY A 228 -7.45 -1.14 -16.26
CA GLY A 228 -8.91 -1.09 -16.15
C GLY A 228 -9.46 -1.88 -14.96
N GLN A 229 -10.79 -1.92 -14.87
CA GLN A 229 -11.51 -2.56 -13.76
C GLN A 229 -11.25 -4.07 -13.62
N ALA A 230 -10.92 -4.76 -14.71
CA ALA A 230 -10.68 -6.22 -14.67
C ALA A 230 -9.57 -6.61 -13.70
N GLN A 231 -8.56 -5.74 -13.53
CA GLN A 231 -7.43 -5.95 -12.62
C GLN A 231 -7.79 -5.78 -11.14
N MET A 232 -8.97 -5.23 -10.84
CA MET A 232 -9.48 -5.05 -9.48
C MET A 232 -10.21 -6.30 -8.93
N ARG A 233 -10.37 -7.35 -9.71
CA ARG A 233 -11.12 -8.54 -9.29
C ARG A 233 -10.29 -9.46 -8.39
N ALA A 234 -10.97 -10.21 -7.51
CA ALA A 234 -10.33 -11.12 -6.56
C ALA A 234 -9.49 -12.24 -7.22
N ASP A 235 -9.90 -12.68 -8.42
CA ASP A 235 -9.22 -13.69 -9.20
C ASP A 235 -8.04 -13.17 -10.03
N HIS A 236 -7.85 -11.84 -10.07
CA HIS A 236 -6.73 -11.21 -10.79
C HIS A 236 -5.56 -10.94 -9.85
N LEU A 237 -4.39 -11.36 -10.26
CA LEU A 237 -3.11 -11.06 -9.62
C LEU A 237 -2.04 -10.89 -10.68
N GLN A 238 -0.98 -10.17 -10.34
CA GLN A 238 0.22 -10.11 -11.16
C GLN A 238 1.44 -10.46 -10.31
N SER A 239 2.45 -11.04 -10.96
CA SER A 239 3.77 -11.25 -10.37
C SER A 239 4.79 -10.33 -11.02
N LYS A 240 5.75 -9.87 -10.23
CA LYS A 240 6.86 -9.02 -10.66
C LYS A 240 8.14 -9.47 -9.95
N PRO A 241 9.31 -9.29 -10.55
CA PRO A 241 10.57 -9.41 -9.82
C PRO A 241 10.53 -8.58 -8.53
N ALA A 242 11.08 -9.12 -7.44
CA ALA A 242 11.02 -8.48 -6.13
C ALA A 242 11.73 -7.12 -6.04
N ASP A 243 12.61 -6.83 -6.97
CA ASP A 243 13.37 -5.59 -7.12
C ASP A 243 12.70 -4.57 -8.07
N THR A 244 11.52 -4.89 -8.61
CA THR A 244 10.77 -3.96 -9.47
C THR A 244 10.36 -2.71 -8.69
N ALA A 245 10.76 -1.54 -9.20
CA ALA A 245 10.41 -0.22 -8.67
C ALA A 245 9.70 0.59 -9.75
N VAL A 246 8.36 0.60 -9.73
CA VAL A 246 7.55 1.17 -10.81
C VAL A 246 6.51 2.16 -10.29
N VAL A 247 6.10 3.11 -11.15
CA VAL A 247 5.27 4.27 -10.79
C VAL A 247 3.85 3.94 -10.32
N TYR A 248 3.40 2.72 -10.51
CA TYR A 248 2.04 2.28 -10.17
C TYR A 248 2.03 1.04 -9.25
N ILE A 249 3.13 0.79 -8.51
CA ILE A 249 3.19 -0.21 -7.44
C ILE A 249 3.61 0.47 -6.14
N GLY A 250 2.79 0.26 -5.13
CA GLY A 250 2.99 0.63 -3.74
C GLY A 250 2.70 -0.57 -2.83
N PHE A 251 2.19 -0.32 -1.63
CA PHE A 251 1.91 -1.36 -0.65
C PHE A 251 1.11 -0.80 0.54
N ARG A 252 0.55 -1.70 1.34
CA ARG A 252 0.07 -1.40 2.70
C ARG A 252 0.51 -2.49 3.67
N CYS A 253 0.44 -2.20 4.97
CA CYS A 253 0.86 -3.12 6.01
C CYS A 253 -0.32 -3.76 6.75
N VAL A 254 -0.06 -4.92 7.36
CA VAL A 254 -0.92 -5.55 8.37
C VAL A 254 -0.14 -5.75 9.66
N ARG A 255 -0.86 -5.89 10.78
CA ARG A 255 -0.31 -6.30 12.08
C ARG A 255 -1.28 -7.22 12.80
N ALA A 256 -0.83 -7.90 13.86
CA ALA A 256 -1.74 -8.55 14.79
C ALA A 256 -2.69 -7.50 15.41
N ASN A 257 -3.90 -7.90 15.73
CA ASN A 257 -4.77 -7.07 16.57
C ASN A 257 -4.09 -6.85 17.94
N PRO A 258 -4.24 -5.66 18.54
CA PRO A 258 -3.72 -5.38 19.87
C PRO A 258 -4.36 -6.25 20.93
#